data_c82bd230f71b35f491d2f235b3784117
#
_entry.id   c82bd230f71b35f491d2f235b3784117
#
_cell.length_a   1.000
_cell.length_b   1.000
_cell.length_c   1.000
_cell.angle_alpha   90.00
_cell.angle_beta   90.00
_cell.angle_gamma   90.00
#
_symmetry.space_group_name_H-M   'P 1'
#
loop_
_entity.id
_entity.type
_entity.pdbx_description
1 polymer ?
#
loop_
_entity_poly.entity_id
_entity_poly.type
_entity_poly.pdbx_seq_one_letter_code
_entity_poly.pdbx_strand_id
1 'polypeptide(L)'
;TLAKIETLKGFGFTLAEIAALLPLPQEVLALHIRAQITHTSQAMEKMRKSIRLMEQAIAQMEGIEPMNEPYSVRIMHCPEQNVISIRKTIPPEQIHALFAELHAEMNRRGLQRTGPTQLRFLGEEFSYEAMEVEAQAVVSAHGPNITTIPACLCAAVVHTGPYETIRSAYDALGTWLAKHLEYQVCGPVIERFLCDEEMVQNPEEQKTAVLFPVTPLQGTEKGDMMKQQG
;
A
#
# COMPACT_ATOMS: atom_id res chain seq x y z
N THR A 1 -37.46 16.59 3.49
CA THR A 1 -37.34 15.66 4.66
C THR A 1 -37.37 14.21 4.20
N LEU A 2 -38.29 13.81 3.29
CA LEU A 2 -38.39 12.42 2.81
C LEU A 2 -37.10 11.97 2.09
N ALA A 3 -36.56 12.78 1.19
CA ALA A 3 -35.32 12.48 0.47
C ALA A 3 -34.11 12.29 1.42
N LYS A 4 -33.99 13.07 2.52
CA LYS A 4 -32.95 12.87 3.53
C LYS A 4 -33.09 11.53 4.24
N ILE A 5 -34.30 11.09 4.53
CA ILE A 5 -34.58 9.78 5.17
C ILE A 5 -34.14 8.64 4.23
N GLU A 6 -34.51 8.71 2.96
CA GLU A 6 -34.13 7.71 1.96
C GLU A 6 -32.60 7.65 1.77
N THR A 7 -31.93 8.79 1.73
CA THR A 7 -30.47 8.85 1.64
C THR A 7 -29.80 8.19 2.85
N LEU A 8 -30.20 8.54 4.08
CA LEU A 8 -29.62 7.97 5.30
C LEU A 8 -29.93 6.46 5.42
N LYS A 9 -31.12 6.04 4.99
CA LYS A 9 -31.46 4.62 4.90
C LYS A 9 -30.54 3.87 3.90
N GLY A 10 -30.25 4.50 2.76
CA GLY A 10 -29.29 3.98 1.77
C GLY A 10 -27.86 3.85 2.32
N PHE A 11 -27.48 4.66 3.31
CA PHE A 11 -26.18 4.56 4.01
C PHE A 11 -26.18 3.48 5.11
N GLY A 12 -27.29 2.76 5.33
CA GLY A 12 -27.39 1.67 6.29
C GLY A 12 -27.80 2.08 7.71
N PHE A 13 -28.24 3.33 7.91
CA PHE A 13 -28.79 3.75 9.20
C PHE A 13 -30.19 3.15 9.42
N THR A 14 -30.46 2.70 10.64
CA THR A 14 -31.77 2.24 11.06
C THR A 14 -32.75 3.42 11.19
N LEU A 15 -34.06 3.15 11.16
CA LEU A 15 -35.08 4.21 11.32
C LEU A 15 -34.95 4.95 12.67
N ALA A 16 -34.55 4.25 13.73
CA ALA A 16 -34.32 4.84 15.05
C ALA A 16 -33.14 5.83 15.03
N GLU A 17 -32.02 5.44 14.40
CA GLU A 17 -30.87 6.31 14.21
C GLU A 17 -31.20 7.51 13.33
N ILE A 18 -31.91 7.31 12.23
CA ILE A 18 -32.36 8.38 11.35
C ILE A 18 -33.20 9.41 12.11
N ALA A 19 -34.13 8.97 12.95
CA ALA A 19 -34.97 9.85 13.76
C ALA A 19 -34.12 10.69 14.73
N ALA A 20 -33.06 10.12 15.29
CA ALA A 20 -32.12 10.84 16.16
C ALA A 20 -31.18 11.80 15.38
N LEU A 21 -30.82 11.45 14.14
CA LEU A 21 -29.89 12.24 13.32
C LEU A 21 -30.55 13.43 12.61
N LEU A 22 -31.84 13.32 12.25
CA LEU A 22 -32.55 14.35 11.49
C LEU A 22 -32.56 15.76 12.12
N PRO A 23 -32.69 15.91 13.47
CA PRO A 23 -32.70 17.23 14.11
C PRO A 23 -31.31 17.82 14.32
N LEU A 24 -30.22 17.06 14.06
CA LEU A 24 -28.86 17.50 14.33
C LEU A 24 -28.34 18.53 13.32
N PRO A 25 -27.42 19.42 13.73
CA PRO A 25 -26.71 20.29 12.82
C PRO A 25 -25.97 19.49 11.74
N GLN A 26 -25.80 20.10 10.56
CA GLN A 26 -25.19 19.43 9.40
C GLN A 26 -23.76 18.93 9.69
N GLU A 27 -22.99 19.64 10.51
CA GLU A 27 -21.63 19.28 10.90
C GLU A 27 -21.61 18.01 11.75
N VAL A 28 -22.55 17.87 12.69
CA VAL A 28 -22.70 16.69 13.54
C VAL A 28 -23.19 15.50 12.72
N LEU A 29 -24.13 15.72 11.80
CA LEU A 29 -24.60 14.70 10.89
C LEU A 29 -23.43 14.15 10.02
N ALA A 30 -22.55 15.04 9.54
CA ALA A 30 -21.38 14.63 8.76
C ALA A 30 -20.43 13.73 9.57
N LEU A 31 -20.24 13.97 10.88
CA LEU A 31 -19.45 13.10 11.74
C LEU A 31 -20.06 11.70 11.85
N HIS A 32 -21.37 11.60 12.01
CA HIS A 32 -22.05 10.30 12.06
C HIS A 32 -21.96 9.54 10.73
N ILE A 33 -22.04 10.24 9.59
CA ILE A 33 -21.85 9.62 8.28
C ILE A 33 -20.42 9.10 8.11
N ARG A 34 -19.40 9.85 8.56
CA ARG A 34 -18.00 9.40 8.55
C ARG A 34 -17.80 8.14 9.41
N ALA A 35 -18.39 8.12 10.61
CA ALA A 35 -18.35 6.95 11.47
C ALA A 35 -19.02 5.73 10.80
N GLN A 36 -20.12 5.93 10.08
CA GLN A 36 -20.80 4.88 9.33
C GLN A 36 -19.95 4.38 8.16
N ILE A 37 -19.23 5.25 7.46
CA ILE A 37 -18.27 4.85 6.42
C ILE A 37 -17.21 3.93 7.01
N THR A 38 -16.60 4.31 8.14
CA THR A 38 -15.59 3.49 8.81
C THR A 38 -16.15 2.12 9.21
N HIS A 39 -17.33 2.09 9.80
CA HIS A 39 -17.98 0.85 10.21
C HIS A 39 -18.29 -0.06 9.00
N THR A 40 -18.82 0.51 7.92
CA THR A 40 -19.11 -0.23 6.68
C THR A 40 -17.85 -0.79 6.04
N SER A 41 -16.77 0.01 5.99
CA SER A 41 -15.47 -0.43 5.46
C SER A 41 -14.89 -1.60 6.27
N GLN A 42 -14.98 -1.54 7.60
CA GLN A 42 -14.56 -2.65 8.47
C GLN A 42 -15.41 -3.92 8.26
N ALA A 43 -16.73 -3.76 8.07
CA ALA A 43 -17.63 -4.89 7.79
C ALA A 43 -17.31 -5.54 6.43
N MET A 44 -17.06 -4.73 5.39
CA MET A 44 -16.63 -5.22 4.08
C MET A 44 -15.33 -6.01 4.18
N GLU A 45 -14.37 -5.54 4.96
CA GLU A 45 -13.09 -6.22 5.14
C GLU A 45 -13.26 -7.60 5.82
N LYS A 46 -14.09 -7.66 6.86
CA LYS A 46 -14.43 -8.94 7.49
C LYS A 46 -15.08 -9.93 6.51
N MET A 47 -15.99 -9.43 5.67
CA MET A 47 -16.63 -10.25 4.64
C MET A 47 -15.63 -10.76 3.59
N ARG A 48 -14.74 -9.91 3.10
CA ARG A 48 -13.67 -10.29 2.16
C ARG A 48 -12.76 -11.37 2.74
N LYS A 49 -12.38 -11.22 4.02
CA LYS A 49 -11.59 -12.24 4.72
C LYS A 49 -12.33 -13.57 4.81
N SER A 50 -13.62 -13.53 5.12
CA SER A 50 -14.46 -14.72 5.18
C SER A 50 -14.58 -15.41 3.82
N ILE A 51 -14.78 -14.66 2.74
CA ILE A 51 -14.82 -15.20 1.37
C ILE A 51 -13.51 -15.92 1.05
N ARG A 52 -12.36 -15.28 1.29
CA ARG A 52 -11.04 -15.91 1.04
C ARG A 52 -10.85 -17.22 1.80
N LEU A 53 -11.29 -17.28 3.07
CA LEU A 53 -11.22 -18.51 3.86
C LEU A 53 -12.10 -19.60 3.28
N MET A 54 -13.29 -19.26 2.78
CA MET A 54 -14.17 -20.22 2.11
C MET A 54 -13.59 -20.72 0.79
N GLU A 55 -13.01 -19.84 -0.03
CA GLU A 55 -12.32 -20.20 -1.27
C GLU A 55 -11.12 -21.13 -1.02
N GLN A 56 -10.33 -20.85 0.01
CA GLN A 56 -9.22 -21.72 0.43
C GLN A 56 -9.73 -23.09 0.91
N ALA A 57 -10.82 -23.13 1.66
CA ALA A 57 -11.40 -24.38 2.12
C ALA A 57 -11.95 -25.21 0.94
N ILE A 58 -12.58 -24.59 -0.04
CA ILE A 58 -13.04 -25.25 -1.26
C ILE A 58 -11.84 -25.83 -2.02
N ALA A 59 -10.80 -25.05 -2.26
CA ALA A 59 -9.59 -25.50 -2.95
C ALA A 59 -8.96 -26.72 -2.25
N GLN A 60 -8.90 -26.70 -0.92
CA GLN A 60 -8.40 -27.84 -0.15
C GLN A 60 -9.31 -29.09 -0.29
N MET A 61 -10.64 -28.93 -0.29
CA MET A 61 -11.59 -30.04 -0.45
C MET A 61 -11.55 -30.66 -1.85
N GLU A 62 -11.28 -29.83 -2.86
CA GLU A 62 -11.20 -30.26 -4.26
C GLU A 62 -9.81 -30.80 -4.65
N GLY A 63 -8.84 -30.80 -3.72
CA GLY A 63 -7.47 -31.24 -3.98
C GLY A 63 -6.76 -30.36 -5.02
N ILE A 64 -7.29 -29.17 -5.26
CA ILE A 64 -6.69 -28.16 -6.11
C ILE A 64 -5.62 -27.49 -5.25
N GLU A 65 -4.34 -27.78 -5.51
CA GLU A 65 -3.29 -26.87 -5.04
C GLU A 65 -3.68 -25.46 -5.50
N PRO A 66 -3.60 -24.43 -4.63
CA PRO A 66 -3.98 -23.07 -5.03
C PRO A 66 -3.10 -22.65 -6.21
N MET A 67 -3.58 -22.95 -7.41
CA MET A 67 -3.03 -22.45 -8.65
C MET A 67 -3.44 -20.99 -8.77
N ASN A 68 -2.45 -20.14 -8.66
CA ASN A 68 -2.45 -18.70 -8.76
C ASN A 68 -2.66 -17.95 -7.44
N GLU A 69 -1.58 -17.80 -6.70
CA GLU A 69 -1.36 -16.50 -6.11
C GLU A 69 -1.32 -15.51 -7.31
N PRO A 70 -2.22 -14.54 -7.41
CA PRO A 70 -2.25 -13.61 -8.54
C PRO A 70 -0.96 -12.78 -8.65
N TYR A 71 -0.07 -12.96 -7.67
CA TYR A 71 1.19 -12.26 -7.54
C TYR A 71 2.36 -13.21 -7.44
N SER A 72 3.34 -13.03 -8.31
CA SER A 72 4.65 -13.65 -8.20
C SER A 72 5.56 -12.75 -7.39
N VAL A 73 5.81 -13.10 -6.12
CA VAL A 73 6.78 -12.39 -5.28
C VAL A 73 8.19 -12.72 -5.76
N ARG A 74 9.02 -11.69 -5.92
CA ARG A 74 10.43 -11.83 -6.33
C ARG A 74 11.33 -11.02 -5.42
N ILE A 75 12.49 -11.57 -5.11
CA ILE A 75 13.58 -10.78 -4.52
C ILE A 75 14.25 -10.01 -5.65
N MET A 76 14.31 -8.69 -5.48
CA MET A 76 14.97 -7.81 -6.44
C MET A 76 15.97 -6.88 -5.74
N HIS A 77 17.03 -6.55 -6.44
CA HIS A 77 17.99 -5.55 -6.00
C HIS A 77 17.50 -4.16 -6.46
N CYS A 78 17.22 -3.29 -5.51
CA CYS A 78 16.97 -1.87 -5.77
C CYS A 78 18.30 -1.14 -5.73
N PRO A 79 18.72 -0.49 -6.84
CA PRO A 79 19.97 0.24 -6.86
C PRO A 79 19.92 1.49 -5.98
N GLU A 80 21.07 2.04 -5.66
CA GLU A 80 21.18 3.36 -5.04
C GLU A 80 20.51 4.42 -5.92
N GLN A 81 19.76 5.33 -5.31
CA GLN A 81 18.99 6.36 -6.00
C GLN A 81 19.11 7.71 -5.29
N ASN A 82 19.28 8.77 -6.08
CA ASN A 82 19.11 10.13 -5.57
C ASN A 82 17.64 10.53 -5.74
N VAL A 83 17.06 11.02 -4.68
CA VAL A 83 15.64 11.43 -4.66
C VAL A 83 15.50 12.85 -4.10
N ILE A 84 14.56 13.59 -4.67
CA ILE A 84 13.93 14.71 -3.99
C ILE A 84 12.69 14.17 -3.30
N SER A 85 12.42 14.61 -2.07
CA SER A 85 11.30 14.09 -1.29
C SER A 85 10.58 15.17 -0.50
N ILE A 86 9.29 14.88 -0.20
CA ILE A 86 8.47 15.64 0.74
C ILE A 86 7.83 14.64 1.71
N ARG A 87 8.05 14.86 3.02
CA ARG A 87 7.50 14.04 4.10
C ARG A 87 6.37 14.78 4.78
N LYS A 88 5.24 14.11 4.98
CA LYS A 88 4.06 14.63 5.69
C LYS A 88 3.30 13.53 6.41
N THR A 89 2.51 13.95 7.38
CA THR A 89 1.48 13.11 7.99
C THR A 89 0.13 13.56 7.45
N ILE A 90 -0.50 12.72 6.62
CA ILE A 90 -1.70 13.06 5.84
C ILE A 90 -2.67 11.87 5.78
N PRO A 91 -3.97 12.12 5.60
CA PRO A 91 -4.91 11.06 5.23
C PRO A 91 -4.72 10.64 3.76
N PRO A 92 -5.21 9.43 3.36
CA PRO A 92 -5.03 8.89 2.01
C PRO A 92 -5.48 9.83 0.88
N GLU A 93 -6.54 10.58 1.09
CA GLU A 93 -7.13 11.48 0.08
C GLU A 93 -6.20 12.64 -0.31
N GLN A 94 -5.16 12.91 0.51
CA GLN A 94 -4.20 13.98 0.26
C GLN A 94 -2.92 13.50 -0.47
N ILE A 95 -2.79 12.22 -0.81
CA ILE A 95 -1.62 11.68 -1.50
C ILE A 95 -1.40 12.39 -2.86
N HIS A 96 -2.46 12.62 -3.64
CA HIS A 96 -2.37 13.34 -4.91
C HIS A 96 -1.86 14.78 -4.72
N ALA A 97 -2.34 15.48 -3.70
CA ALA A 97 -1.88 16.83 -3.39
C ALA A 97 -0.40 16.85 -2.97
N LEU A 98 0.06 15.82 -2.26
CA LEU A 98 1.46 15.65 -1.88
C LEU A 98 2.37 15.47 -3.11
N PHE A 99 1.96 14.65 -4.08
CA PHE A 99 2.71 14.50 -5.34
C PHE A 99 2.68 15.76 -6.19
N ALA A 100 1.55 16.47 -6.26
CA ALA A 100 1.48 17.76 -6.95
C ALA A 100 2.46 18.78 -6.35
N GLU A 101 2.60 18.84 -5.02
CA GLU A 101 3.58 19.68 -4.33
C GLU A 101 5.02 19.26 -4.66
N LEU A 102 5.30 17.94 -4.69
CA LEU A 102 6.62 17.41 -5.09
C LEU A 102 6.96 17.81 -6.52
N HIS A 103 6.04 17.69 -7.45
CA HIS A 103 6.23 18.09 -8.85
C HIS A 103 6.46 19.61 -8.98
N ALA A 104 5.69 20.43 -8.23
CA ALA A 104 5.88 21.87 -8.20
C ALA A 104 7.29 22.27 -7.70
N GLU A 105 7.77 21.58 -6.65
CA GLU A 105 9.11 21.80 -6.11
C GLU A 105 10.20 21.37 -7.10
N MET A 106 10.03 20.25 -7.80
CA MET A 106 10.93 19.81 -8.86
C MET A 106 11.02 20.86 -9.98
N ASN A 107 9.86 21.34 -10.45
CA ASN A 107 9.79 22.36 -11.49
C ASN A 107 10.47 23.67 -11.06
N ARG A 108 10.23 24.11 -9.83
CA ARG A 108 10.87 25.31 -9.25
C ARG A 108 12.39 25.21 -9.25
N ARG A 109 12.93 24.00 -9.08
CA ARG A 109 14.39 23.73 -9.08
C ARG A 109 14.94 23.33 -10.44
N GLY A 110 14.11 23.19 -11.46
CA GLY A 110 14.56 22.70 -12.77
C GLY A 110 15.03 21.25 -12.76
N LEU A 111 14.55 20.43 -11.81
CA LEU A 111 14.91 19.04 -11.70
C LEU A 111 14.06 18.18 -12.64
N GLN A 112 14.71 17.23 -13.32
CA GLN A 112 14.04 16.26 -14.17
C GLN A 112 14.00 14.91 -13.48
N ARG A 113 12.82 14.27 -13.55
CA ARG A 113 12.62 12.90 -13.09
C ARG A 113 13.33 11.91 -14.02
N THR A 114 14.07 10.97 -13.45
CA THR A 114 14.81 9.93 -14.19
C THR A 114 14.26 8.53 -13.99
N GLY A 115 13.19 8.41 -13.18
CA GLY A 115 12.54 7.14 -12.88
C GLY A 115 11.10 7.34 -12.37
N PRO A 116 10.41 6.27 -11.99
CA PRO A 116 9.08 6.34 -11.42
C PRO A 116 9.08 7.10 -10.08
N THR A 117 7.97 7.74 -9.76
CA THR A 117 7.70 8.28 -8.43
C THR A 117 7.40 7.14 -7.47
N GLN A 118 7.60 7.39 -6.19
CA GLN A 118 7.33 6.39 -5.16
C GLN A 118 6.86 7.04 -3.85
N LEU A 119 6.07 6.29 -3.08
CA LEU A 119 5.60 6.66 -1.75
C LEU A 119 6.21 5.70 -0.75
N ARG A 120 6.83 6.21 0.33
CA ARG A 120 7.31 5.42 1.46
C ARG A 120 6.38 5.62 2.65
N PHE A 121 6.01 4.54 3.30
CA PHE A 121 5.18 4.54 4.51
C PHE A 121 6.10 4.43 5.72
N LEU A 122 6.24 5.52 6.49
CA LEU A 122 7.23 5.65 7.55
C LEU A 122 6.69 5.33 8.95
N GLY A 123 5.35 5.32 9.11
CA GLY A 123 4.69 5.01 10.38
C GLY A 123 4.82 3.53 10.76
N GLU A 124 5.00 3.25 12.06
CA GLU A 124 5.00 1.88 12.58
C GLU A 124 3.59 1.26 12.57
N GLU A 125 2.55 2.09 12.66
CA GLU A 125 1.16 1.68 12.59
C GLU A 125 0.47 2.36 11.39
N PHE A 126 -0.29 1.55 10.64
CA PHE A 126 -1.10 2.06 9.55
C PHE A 126 -2.39 2.66 10.11
N SER A 127 -2.56 3.97 9.96
CA SER A 127 -3.79 4.68 10.31
C SER A 127 -4.39 5.32 9.07
N TYR A 128 -5.66 5.03 8.79
CA TYR A 128 -6.40 5.70 7.71
C TYR A 128 -6.67 7.20 7.99
N GLU A 129 -6.53 7.64 9.24
CA GLU A 129 -6.75 9.04 9.59
C GLU A 129 -5.50 9.91 9.40
N ALA A 130 -4.32 9.32 9.60
CA ALA A 130 -3.05 10.03 9.49
C ALA A 130 -1.91 9.06 9.20
N MET A 131 -1.47 9.00 7.95
CA MET A 131 -0.32 8.20 7.52
C MET A 131 0.92 9.09 7.48
N GLU A 132 1.99 8.66 8.12
CA GLU A 132 3.29 9.29 7.94
C GLU A 132 3.94 8.75 6.66
N VAL A 133 4.01 9.60 5.64
CA VAL A 133 4.46 9.22 4.30
C VAL A 133 5.52 10.17 3.75
N GLU A 134 6.32 9.65 2.85
CA GLU A 134 7.32 10.41 2.12
C GLU A 134 7.16 10.15 0.62
N ALA A 135 6.68 11.17 -0.11
CA ALA A 135 6.63 11.14 -1.57
C ALA A 135 8.03 11.44 -2.12
N GLN A 136 8.47 10.63 -3.08
CA GLN A 136 9.82 10.70 -3.64
C GLN A 136 9.78 10.67 -5.16
N ALA A 137 10.67 11.44 -5.80
CA ALA A 137 10.97 11.36 -7.22
C ALA A 137 12.45 11.12 -7.43
N VAL A 138 12.77 10.15 -8.27
CA VAL A 138 14.16 9.82 -8.62
C VAL A 138 14.71 10.87 -9.59
N VAL A 139 15.88 11.43 -9.27
CA VAL A 139 16.56 12.46 -10.05
C VAL A 139 18.03 12.11 -10.24
N SER A 140 18.67 12.64 -11.29
CA SER A 140 20.12 12.49 -11.49
C SER A 140 20.96 13.53 -10.74
N ALA A 141 20.31 14.54 -10.14
CA ALA A 141 20.97 15.64 -9.47
C ALA A 141 21.56 15.24 -8.11
N HIS A 142 22.56 16.00 -7.68
CA HIS A 142 23.12 16.01 -6.33
C HIS A 142 23.01 17.42 -5.76
N GLY A 143 22.93 17.57 -4.44
CA GLY A 143 22.93 18.90 -3.83
C GLY A 143 21.96 19.03 -2.65
N PRO A 144 21.71 20.26 -2.20
CA PRO A 144 20.83 20.49 -1.05
C PRO A 144 19.42 19.92 -1.28
N ASN A 145 18.91 19.20 -0.27
CA ASN A 145 17.59 18.55 -0.29
C ASN A 145 17.44 17.45 -1.37
N ILE A 146 18.54 16.89 -1.86
CA ILE A 146 18.58 15.62 -2.57
C ILE A 146 19.15 14.59 -1.62
N THR A 147 18.41 13.53 -1.37
CA THR A 147 18.81 12.44 -0.47
C THR A 147 19.23 11.24 -1.30
N THR A 148 20.36 10.64 -0.96
CA THR A 148 20.77 9.36 -1.54
C THR A 148 20.15 8.23 -0.74
N ILE A 149 19.29 7.44 -1.38
CA ILE A 149 18.74 6.20 -0.82
C ILE A 149 19.71 5.07 -1.18
N PRO A 150 20.26 4.36 -0.19
CA PRO A 150 21.21 3.29 -0.46
C PRO A 150 20.56 2.12 -1.20
N ALA A 151 21.36 1.35 -1.91
CA ALA A 151 20.93 0.11 -2.51
C ALA A 151 20.42 -0.88 -1.46
N CYS A 152 19.36 -1.58 -1.77
CA CYS A 152 18.78 -2.58 -0.87
C CYS A 152 18.16 -3.76 -1.64
N LEU A 153 17.93 -4.87 -0.94
CA LEU A 153 17.10 -5.96 -1.43
C LEU A 153 15.65 -5.69 -1.05
N CYS A 154 14.73 -6.03 -1.94
CA CYS A 154 13.29 -5.94 -1.68
C CYS A 154 12.60 -7.24 -2.09
N ALA A 155 11.70 -7.72 -1.26
CA ALA A 155 10.63 -8.60 -1.71
C ALA A 155 9.60 -7.75 -2.42
N ALA A 156 9.25 -8.08 -3.65
CA ALA A 156 8.50 -7.23 -4.54
C ALA A 156 7.40 -7.98 -5.29
N VAL A 157 6.26 -7.32 -5.47
CA VAL A 157 5.20 -7.71 -6.42
C VAL A 157 4.79 -6.50 -7.25
N VAL A 158 4.23 -6.76 -8.42
CA VAL A 158 3.59 -5.72 -9.24
C VAL A 158 2.08 -5.93 -9.19
N HIS A 159 1.37 -4.95 -8.66
CA HIS A 159 -0.07 -4.86 -8.72
C HIS A 159 -0.48 -4.21 -10.04
N THR A 160 -1.45 -4.79 -10.75
CA THR A 160 -2.10 -4.20 -11.91
C THR A 160 -3.56 -3.99 -11.56
N GLY A 161 -4.05 -2.77 -11.68
CA GLY A 161 -5.40 -2.35 -11.33
C GLY A 161 -5.44 -1.14 -10.41
N PRO A 162 -6.65 -0.74 -10.01
CA PRO A 162 -6.88 0.46 -9.19
C PRO A 162 -6.30 0.30 -7.77
N TYR A 163 -5.94 1.42 -7.16
CA TYR A 163 -5.34 1.45 -5.81
C TYR A 163 -6.22 0.83 -4.72
N GLU A 164 -7.54 0.84 -4.90
CA GLU A 164 -8.48 0.22 -3.97
C GLU A 164 -8.27 -1.29 -3.82
N THR A 165 -7.67 -1.92 -4.82
CA THR A 165 -7.40 -3.37 -4.83
C THR A 165 -5.96 -3.74 -4.48
N ILE A 166 -5.07 -2.76 -4.24
CA ILE A 166 -3.64 -2.97 -3.96
C ILE A 166 -3.37 -3.82 -2.71
N ARG A 167 -4.33 -3.88 -1.80
CA ARG A 167 -4.22 -4.67 -0.58
C ARG A 167 -3.89 -6.15 -0.85
N SER A 168 -4.39 -6.71 -1.95
CA SER A 168 -4.08 -8.09 -2.34
C SER A 168 -2.59 -8.32 -2.60
N ALA A 169 -1.86 -7.30 -3.08
CA ALA A 169 -0.41 -7.35 -3.25
C ALA A 169 0.32 -7.36 -1.89
N TYR A 170 -0.16 -6.60 -0.92
CA TYR A 170 0.36 -6.62 0.45
C TYR A 170 0.14 -7.98 1.13
N ASP A 171 -1.07 -8.57 0.96
CA ASP A 171 -1.41 -9.88 1.50
C ASP A 171 -0.50 -10.98 0.90
N ALA A 172 -0.20 -10.90 -0.39
CA ALA A 172 0.72 -11.83 -1.07
C ALA A 172 2.16 -11.71 -0.53
N LEU A 173 2.66 -10.49 -0.35
CA LEU A 173 3.98 -10.26 0.25
C LEU A 173 4.05 -10.76 1.69
N GLY A 174 3.02 -10.47 2.52
CA GLY A 174 2.93 -10.97 3.89
C GLY A 174 2.92 -12.50 3.97
N THR A 175 2.14 -13.14 3.09
CA THR A 175 2.09 -14.61 3.00
C THR A 175 3.43 -15.18 2.57
N TRP A 176 4.09 -14.55 1.61
CA TRP A 176 5.40 -14.97 1.12
C TRP A 176 6.45 -14.86 2.24
N LEU A 177 6.51 -13.72 2.94
CA LEU A 177 7.45 -13.51 4.05
C LEU A 177 7.24 -14.51 5.20
N ALA A 178 6.00 -14.88 5.49
CA ALA A 178 5.70 -15.89 6.50
C ALA A 178 6.24 -17.29 6.14
N LYS A 179 6.44 -17.58 4.85
CA LYS A 179 7.02 -18.82 4.34
C LYS A 179 8.54 -18.77 4.13
N HIS A 180 9.12 -17.55 4.06
CA HIS A 180 10.53 -17.30 3.75
C HIS A 180 11.24 -16.64 4.94
N LEU A 181 11.39 -17.42 6.01
CA LEU A 181 11.96 -16.97 7.28
C LEU A 181 13.45 -16.58 7.19
N GLU A 182 14.09 -16.85 6.06
CA GLU A 182 15.45 -16.40 5.74
C GLU A 182 15.53 -14.91 5.44
N TYR A 183 14.40 -14.22 5.31
CA TYR A 183 14.34 -12.77 5.11
C TYR A 183 13.63 -12.06 6.25
N GLN A 184 14.14 -10.91 6.63
CA GLN A 184 13.53 -10.00 7.60
C GLN A 184 13.28 -8.64 6.95
N VAL A 185 12.09 -8.07 7.16
CA VAL A 185 11.80 -6.68 6.74
C VAL A 185 12.70 -5.73 7.54
N CYS A 186 13.38 -4.84 6.83
CA CYS A 186 14.40 -3.95 7.41
C CYS A 186 14.17 -2.46 7.11
N GLY A 187 13.03 -2.10 6.53
CA GLY A 187 12.73 -0.70 6.21
C GLY A 187 11.27 -0.46 5.89
N PRO A 188 10.90 0.79 5.67
CA PRO A 188 9.53 1.18 5.34
C PRO A 188 9.09 0.60 4.00
N VAL A 189 7.82 0.26 3.90
CA VAL A 189 7.19 -0.20 2.65
C VAL A 189 7.25 0.92 1.62
N ILE A 190 7.45 0.53 0.37
CA ILE A 190 7.53 1.44 -0.78
C ILE A 190 6.49 1.03 -1.81
N GLU A 191 5.62 1.95 -2.20
CA GLU A 191 4.80 1.86 -3.40
C GLU A 191 5.48 2.65 -4.51
N ARG A 192 5.84 1.97 -5.58
CA ARG A 192 6.49 2.59 -6.74
C ARG A 192 5.53 2.58 -7.92
N PHE A 193 5.18 3.76 -8.41
CA PHE A 193 4.19 3.96 -9.46
C PHE A 193 4.84 3.77 -10.84
N LEU A 194 4.73 2.55 -11.37
CA LEU A 194 5.32 2.18 -12.67
C LEU A 194 4.52 2.75 -13.85
N CYS A 195 3.22 2.86 -13.66
CA CYS A 195 2.29 3.42 -14.61
C CYS A 195 1.16 4.07 -13.78
N ASP A 196 1.19 5.38 -13.66
CA ASP A 196 0.28 6.19 -12.86
C ASP A 196 -0.90 6.73 -13.69
N GLU A 197 -1.79 7.47 -13.04
CA GLU A 197 -2.99 8.05 -13.65
C GLU A 197 -2.69 9.02 -14.79
N GLU A 198 -1.51 9.64 -14.81
CA GLU A 198 -1.09 10.53 -15.90
C GLU A 198 -0.73 9.76 -17.17
N MET A 199 -0.33 8.48 -17.02
CA MET A 199 0.11 7.61 -18.11
C MET A 199 -1.01 6.77 -18.71
N VAL A 200 -2.05 6.44 -17.92
CA VAL A 200 -3.16 5.57 -18.35
C VAL A 200 -4.50 6.18 -18.01
N GLN A 201 -5.45 6.06 -18.93
CA GLN A 201 -6.83 6.55 -18.73
C GLN A 201 -7.72 5.54 -18.00
N ASN A 202 -7.37 4.26 -18.07
CA ASN A 202 -8.12 3.18 -17.45
C ASN A 202 -7.42 2.75 -16.14
N PRO A 203 -8.06 2.91 -14.97
CA PRO A 203 -7.50 2.49 -13.69
C PRO A 203 -7.07 1.01 -13.65
N GLU A 204 -7.71 0.13 -14.43
CA GLU A 204 -7.34 -1.29 -14.53
C GLU A 204 -5.95 -1.52 -15.17
N GLU A 205 -5.39 -0.51 -15.82
CA GLU A 205 -4.06 -0.57 -16.47
C GLU A 205 -2.96 0.04 -15.60
N GLN A 206 -3.30 0.64 -14.47
CA GLN A 206 -2.34 1.17 -13.50
C GLN A 206 -1.43 0.05 -13.00
N LYS A 207 -0.15 0.37 -12.81
CA LYS A 207 0.83 -0.58 -12.29
C LYS A 207 1.62 0.03 -11.15
N THR A 208 1.51 -0.63 -9.99
CA THR A 208 2.24 -0.24 -8.78
C THR A 208 3.08 -1.40 -8.29
N ALA A 209 4.37 -1.20 -8.17
CA ALA A 209 5.23 -2.16 -7.49
C ALA A 209 5.18 -1.91 -5.99
N VAL A 210 4.76 -2.91 -5.22
CA VAL A 210 4.84 -2.91 -3.75
C VAL A 210 6.14 -3.59 -3.36
N LEU A 211 6.98 -2.90 -2.60
CA LEU A 211 8.33 -3.30 -2.26
C LEU A 211 8.49 -3.31 -0.74
N PHE A 212 8.87 -4.46 -0.18
CA PHE A 212 9.26 -4.58 1.22
C PHE A 212 10.78 -4.71 1.28
N PRO A 213 11.51 -3.68 1.75
CA PRO A 213 12.95 -3.78 1.98
C PRO A 213 13.24 -4.93 2.94
N VAL A 214 14.12 -5.84 2.53
CA VAL A 214 14.44 -7.03 3.31
C VAL A 214 15.95 -7.22 3.45
N THR A 215 16.36 -7.82 4.54
CA THR A 215 17.72 -8.31 4.75
C THR A 215 17.70 -9.82 4.91
N PRO A 216 18.64 -10.56 4.29
CA PRO A 216 18.81 -11.98 4.58
C PRO A 216 19.22 -12.15 6.04
N LEU A 217 18.52 -13.02 6.77
CA LEU A 217 19.01 -13.47 8.05
C LEU A 217 20.20 -14.42 7.79
N GLN A 218 21.36 -14.11 8.35
CA GLN A 218 22.51 -15.00 8.28
C GLN A 218 22.11 -16.34 8.92
N GLY A 219 21.64 -17.26 8.11
CA GLY A 219 21.46 -18.64 8.51
C GLY A 219 22.83 -19.25 8.67
N THR A 220 23.15 -19.71 9.88
CA THR A 220 24.17 -20.70 10.20
C THR A 220 24.75 -21.36 8.95
N GLU A 221 25.98 -21.00 8.62
CA GLU A 221 26.88 -21.86 7.85
C GLU A 221 26.95 -23.19 8.58
N LYS A 222 26.09 -24.13 8.24
CA LYS A 222 26.28 -25.54 8.59
C LYS A 222 27.40 -26.05 7.71
N GLY A 223 28.60 -26.04 8.28
CA GLY A 223 29.59 -27.09 8.16
C GLY A 223 29.77 -27.75 6.79
N ASP A 224 30.59 -27.15 5.96
CA ASP A 224 31.36 -27.92 4.97
C ASP A 224 32.85 -27.82 5.31
N MET A 225 33.17 -28.28 6.52
CA MET A 225 34.54 -28.47 6.97
C MET A 225 34.66 -29.89 7.55
N MET A 226 34.60 -30.90 6.67
CA MET A 226 35.11 -32.22 6.92
C MET A 226 35.06 -33.11 5.66
N LYS A 227 36.02 -32.92 4.76
CA LYS A 227 36.51 -33.97 3.87
C LYS A 227 37.75 -33.50 3.10
N GLN A 228 38.83 -33.27 3.82
CA GLN A 228 40.18 -33.35 3.26
C GLN A 228 41.12 -33.76 4.39
N GLN A 229 41.12 -35.06 4.71
CA GLN A 229 42.28 -35.80 5.25
C GLN A 229 41.89 -37.26 5.21
N GLY A 230 42.46 -38.00 4.26
CA GLY A 230 42.37 -39.42 4.10
C GLY A 230 42.98 -39.83 2.77
#